data_c76e43481331bf8c6c7b4e7b3c73817d
#
_entry.id   c76e43481331bf8c6c7b4e7b3c73817d
#
_cell.length_a   1.000
_cell.length_b   1.000
_cell.length_c   1.000
_cell.angle_alpha   90.00
_cell.angle_beta   90.00
_cell.angle_gamma   90.00
#
_symmetry.space_group_name_H-M   'P 1'
#
loop_
_entity.id
_entity.type
_entity.pdbx_description
1 polymer ?
#
loop_
_entity_poly.entity_id
_entity_poly.type
_entity_poly.pdbx_seq_one_letter_code
_entity_poly.pdbx_strand_id
1 'polypeptide(L)'
;VNGRRIADFPMPFKGRSNFTDISNIPVGMIDRIEVLTGSASAIYGSDAISGVVNFILKKHVDGAILDVRAGTTTEGGGESFEASLVSGFGRDAFSGVFSVDLQAQEPLWAYDRDIQDSTLDAPRASGQIARRGWLRTDYYDTYLDPGQATCDALAAYNDGSTFYASRPRYGEYDPEIDDYGPGFYCGSQSSIGYGTILSKRRGINGYSSMSYDFGDGMSWFADVQAGYHTVDLFRDVAAWSYMAPDGNEEGYFFNQATDQVEYWQRQFTPEEMGGLNRGMIETTQKTFGFTTGFKGVFGESWDYEASLSHSLYKAEISWPQIIAANANALFLGPQLGEDDDGFPIFNADPARLYTPLTRAEYDSIAARTVYHPQSD
;
A
#
# COMPACT_ATOMS: atom_id res chain seq x y z
N VAL A 1 1.97 16.09 -19.63
CA VAL A 1 1.87 15.34 -20.87
C VAL A 1 1.55 16.31 -22.00
N ASN A 2 2.28 16.25 -23.13
CA ASN A 2 2.13 17.16 -24.27
C ASN A 2 2.16 18.66 -23.87
N GLY A 3 3.02 19.03 -22.91
CA GLY A 3 3.14 20.40 -22.38
C GLY A 3 2.08 20.80 -21.36
N ARG A 4 1.18 19.89 -20.94
CA ARG A 4 0.10 20.17 -20.00
C ARG A 4 0.29 19.40 -18.70
N ARG A 5 -0.18 19.98 -17.60
CA ARG A 5 -0.24 19.31 -16.30
C ARG A 5 -1.30 18.22 -16.33
N ILE A 6 -1.03 17.10 -15.68
CA ILE A 6 -2.00 16.02 -15.41
C ILE A 6 -2.40 16.07 -13.93
N ALA A 7 -3.55 15.50 -13.59
CA ALA A 7 -4.04 15.48 -12.22
C ALA A 7 -3.07 14.75 -11.28
N ASP A 8 -2.90 15.30 -10.09
CA ASP A 8 -2.12 14.67 -9.03
C ASP A 8 -2.88 13.46 -8.45
N PHE A 9 -2.15 12.54 -7.85
CA PHE A 9 -2.76 11.49 -7.05
C PHE A 9 -3.51 12.15 -5.87
N PRO A 10 -4.76 11.76 -5.60
CA PRO A 10 -5.66 12.52 -4.72
C PRO A 10 -5.35 12.39 -3.22
N MET A 11 -4.24 11.76 -2.85
CA MET A 11 -3.75 11.70 -1.48
C MET A 11 -2.27 12.08 -1.44
N PRO A 12 -1.86 13.04 -0.60
CA PRO A 12 -0.46 13.41 -0.49
C PRO A 12 0.35 12.28 0.14
N PHE A 13 1.57 12.08 -0.36
CA PHE A 13 2.51 11.12 0.22
C PHE A 13 2.83 11.51 1.67
N LYS A 14 2.56 10.61 2.60
CA LYS A 14 2.72 10.83 4.06
C LYS A 14 2.00 12.09 4.57
N GLY A 15 0.91 12.50 3.92
CA GLY A 15 0.17 13.70 4.30
C GLY A 15 0.88 15.03 4.04
N ARG A 16 1.96 15.05 3.24
CA ARG A 16 2.82 16.24 3.09
C ARG A 16 3.09 16.67 1.66
N SER A 17 3.25 15.74 0.73
CA SER A 17 3.72 16.03 -0.63
C SER A 17 2.79 15.47 -1.66
N ASN A 18 2.29 16.31 -2.56
CA ASN A 18 1.57 15.85 -3.73
C ASN A 18 2.53 15.12 -4.67
N PHE A 19 2.02 14.16 -5.40
CA PHE A 19 2.74 13.46 -6.44
C PHE A 19 1.81 13.11 -7.58
N THR A 20 2.39 12.91 -8.75
CA THR A 20 1.66 12.52 -9.95
C THR A 20 1.95 11.06 -10.26
N ASP A 21 0.90 10.28 -10.48
CA ASP A 21 1.02 8.89 -10.91
C ASP A 21 1.22 8.85 -12.43
N ILE A 22 2.42 8.47 -12.87
CA ILE A 22 2.77 8.35 -14.28
C ILE A 22 2.49 6.97 -14.87
N SER A 23 2.03 6.01 -14.08
CA SER A 23 1.70 4.65 -14.55
C SER A 23 0.52 4.62 -15.53
N ASN A 24 -0.27 5.69 -15.54
CA ASN A 24 -1.41 5.88 -16.46
C ASN A 24 -1.01 6.38 -17.85
N ILE A 25 0.29 6.70 -18.08
CA ILE A 25 0.77 7.16 -19.39
C ILE A 25 1.09 5.94 -20.24
N PRO A 26 0.42 5.74 -21.40
CA PRO A 26 0.63 4.57 -22.24
C PRO A 26 2.06 4.59 -22.82
N VAL A 27 2.87 3.61 -22.44
CA VAL A 27 4.30 3.55 -22.82
C VAL A 27 4.47 3.46 -24.34
N GLY A 28 3.62 2.67 -25.01
CA GLY A 28 3.64 2.52 -26.47
C GLY A 28 3.38 3.81 -27.23
N MET A 29 2.72 4.80 -26.60
CA MET A 29 2.42 6.12 -27.16
C MET A 29 3.52 7.15 -26.94
N ILE A 30 4.50 6.90 -26.09
CA ILE A 30 5.57 7.87 -25.83
C ILE A 30 6.44 7.99 -27.09
N ASP A 31 6.53 9.20 -27.64
CA ASP A 31 7.48 9.54 -28.68
C ASP A 31 8.84 9.87 -28.08
N ARG A 32 8.85 10.77 -27.10
CA ARG A 32 10.05 11.15 -26.33
C ARG A 32 9.70 11.72 -24.97
N ILE A 33 10.69 11.77 -24.09
CA ILE A 33 10.61 12.40 -22.78
C ILE A 33 11.57 13.60 -22.78
N GLU A 34 11.03 14.77 -22.50
CA GLU A 34 11.79 16.01 -22.38
C GLU A 34 11.96 16.35 -20.91
N VAL A 35 13.19 16.58 -20.47
CA VAL A 35 13.51 16.96 -19.10
C VAL A 35 14.10 18.37 -19.11
N LEU A 36 13.38 19.31 -18.53
CA LEU A 36 13.85 20.66 -18.29
C LEU A 36 14.36 20.78 -16.86
N THR A 37 15.66 20.94 -16.70
CA THR A 37 16.30 21.12 -15.39
C THR A 37 16.37 22.62 -15.02
N GLY A 38 16.02 22.92 -13.77
CA GLY A 38 15.96 24.30 -13.28
C GLY A 38 14.55 24.87 -13.26
N SER A 39 14.42 26.11 -12.80
CA SER A 39 13.12 26.76 -12.64
C SER A 39 12.46 27.03 -14.01
N ALA A 40 11.27 26.49 -14.17
CA ALA A 40 10.42 26.67 -15.35
C ALA A 40 9.05 27.29 -14.98
N SER A 41 8.94 27.88 -13.79
CA SER A 41 7.69 28.41 -13.24
C SER A 41 7.03 29.48 -14.12
N ALA A 42 7.81 30.23 -14.87
CA ALA A 42 7.28 31.26 -15.80
C ALA A 42 6.43 30.67 -16.93
N ILE A 43 6.66 29.41 -17.30
CA ILE A 43 5.97 28.72 -18.40
C ILE A 43 4.96 27.68 -17.89
N TYR A 44 5.35 26.92 -16.87
CA TYR A 44 4.61 25.75 -16.40
C TYR A 44 3.90 25.94 -15.03
N GLY A 45 3.99 27.14 -14.45
CA GLY A 45 3.33 27.47 -13.18
C GLY A 45 4.20 27.22 -11.95
N SER A 46 3.66 27.53 -10.77
CA SER A 46 4.38 27.59 -9.49
C SER A 46 5.06 26.27 -9.07
N ASP A 47 4.57 25.14 -9.53
CA ASP A 47 5.08 23.83 -9.11
C ASP A 47 6.37 23.44 -9.86
N ALA A 48 6.70 24.12 -10.95
CA ALA A 48 7.89 23.87 -11.76
C ALA A 48 9.14 24.60 -11.25
N ILE A 49 9.39 24.57 -9.93
CA ILE A 49 10.51 25.25 -9.30
C ILE A 49 11.84 24.56 -9.59
N SER A 50 11.87 23.22 -9.51
CA SER A 50 13.08 22.41 -9.68
C SER A 50 13.24 21.82 -11.08
N GLY A 51 12.18 21.82 -11.89
CA GLY A 51 12.18 21.31 -13.25
C GLY A 51 10.83 20.80 -13.72
N VAL A 52 10.82 20.33 -14.97
CA VAL A 52 9.65 19.73 -15.64
C VAL A 52 10.06 18.46 -16.35
N VAL A 53 9.28 17.41 -16.19
CA VAL A 53 9.36 16.22 -17.04
C VAL A 53 8.13 16.19 -17.94
N ASN A 54 8.34 16.32 -19.24
CA ASN A 54 7.26 16.38 -20.23
C ASN A 54 7.28 15.13 -21.11
N PHE A 55 6.21 14.35 -21.04
CA PHE A 55 6.00 13.18 -21.89
C PHE A 55 5.32 13.65 -23.18
N ILE A 56 6.03 13.58 -24.29
CA ILE A 56 5.48 13.87 -25.62
C ILE A 56 4.95 12.59 -26.22
N LEU A 57 3.66 12.57 -26.51
CA LEU A 57 2.98 11.41 -27.09
C LEU A 57 2.95 11.49 -28.61
N LYS A 58 2.98 10.33 -29.26
CA LYS A 58 2.88 10.20 -30.72
C LYS A 58 1.58 10.82 -31.21
N LYS A 59 1.66 11.61 -32.29
CA LYS A 59 0.51 12.20 -32.94
C LYS A 59 0.20 11.57 -34.29
N HIS A 60 1.13 10.76 -34.79
CA HIS A 60 1.00 10.01 -36.02
C HIS A 60 1.69 8.67 -35.91
N VAL A 61 1.05 7.65 -36.46
CA VAL A 61 1.59 6.28 -36.59
C VAL A 61 1.07 5.72 -37.92
N ASP A 62 1.96 5.19 -38.73
CA ASP A 62 1.57 4.51 -39.97
C ASP A 62 1.21 3.03 -39.64
N GLY A 63 -0.07 2.68 -39.83
CA GLY A 63 -0.57 1.35 -39.57
C GLY A 63 -0.83 1.07 -38.09
N ALA A 64 -0.52 -0.17 -37.65
CA ALA A 64 -0.74 -0.63 -36.28
C ALA A 64 0.49 -1.35 -35.73
N ILE A 65 0.75 -1.14 -34.46
CA ILE A 65 1.83 -1.79 -33.69
C ILE A 65 1.17 -2.53 -32.54
N LEU A 66 1.41 -3.84 -32.45
CA LEU A 66 1.02 -4.67 -31.31
C LEU A 66 2.29 -5.14 -30.60
N ASP A 67 2.38 -4.83 -29.32
CA ASP A 67 3.45 -5.34 -28.43
C ASP A 67 2.80 -6.20 -27.36
N VAL A 68 3.31 -7.40 -27.17
CA VAL A 68 2.83 -8.34 -26.13
C VAL A 68 4.02 -8.86 -25.37
N ARG A 69 3.96 -8.75 -24.04
CA ARG A 69 5.00 -9.23 -23.14
C ARG A 69 4.39 -10.12 -22.07
N ALA A 70 5.07 -11.19 -21.76
CA ALA A 70 4.80 -12.03 -20.62
C ALA A 70 6.09 -12.29 -19.87
N GLY A 71 6.05 -12.26 -18.57
CA GLY A 71 7.21 -12.44 -17.71
C GLY A 71 6.87 -13.27 -16.48
N THR A 72 7.88 -13.99 -16.01
CA THR A 72 7.85 -14.70 -14.73
C THR A 72 9.24 -14.64 -14.12
N THR A 73 9.35 -14.97 -12.84
CA THR A 73 10.64 -15.07 -12.15
C THR A 73 11.08 -16.53 -12.06
N THR A 74 12.38 -16.78 -12.00
CA THR A 74 12.94 -18.14 -11.92
C THR A 74 12.60 -18.86 -10.61
N GLU A 75 12.25 -18.09 -9.57
CA GLU A 75 11.93 -18.60 -8.23
C GLU A 75 10.43 -18.52 -7.93
N GLY A 76 9.60 -18.26 -8.95
CA GLY A 76 8.14 -18.11 -8.81
C GLY A 76 7.71 -16.75 -8.30
N GLY A 77 6.40 -16.44 -8.43
CA GLY A 77 5.76 -15.20 -8.05
C GLY A 77 6.04 -14.03 -8.98
N GLY A 78 5.19 -13.02 -8.97
CA GLY A 78 5.35 -11.80 -9.76
C GLY A 78 5.14 -12.00 -11.27
N GLU A 79 4.37 -13.02 -11.68
CA GLU A 79 4.01 -13.23 -13.09
C GLU A 79 3.39 -11.95 -13.66
N SER A 80 3.81 -11.59 -14.86
CA SER A 80 3.34 -10.36 -15.52
C SER A 80 2.88 -10.62 -16.95
N PHE A 81 1.89 -9.86 -17.35
CA PHE A 81 1.39 -9.80 -18.71
C PHE A 81 1.10 -8.35 -19.09
N GLU A 82 1.62 -7.93 -20.24
CA GLU A 82 1.38 -6.62 -20.82
C GLU A 82 1.01 -6.78 -22.28
N ALA A 83 0.03 -6.02 -22.75
CA ALA A 83 -0.30 -5.93 -24.17
C ALA A 83 -0.61 -4.47 -24.51
N SER A 84 0.00 -3.95 -25.56
CA SER A 84 -0.17 -2.59 -26.06
C SER A 84 -0.50 -2.62 -27.54
N LEU A 85 -1.60 -2.01 -27.91
CA LEU A 85 -1.98 -1.77 -29.31
C LEU A 85 -1.92 -0.26 -29.57
N VAL A 86 -1.14 0.14 -30.54
CA VAL A 86 -1.10 1.52 -31.05
C VAL A 86 -1.45 1.50 -32.53
N SER A 87 -2.38 2.34 -32.97
CA SER A 87 -2.75 2.41 -34.37
C SER A 87 -3.02 3.84 -34.81
N GLY A 88 -2.48 4.20 -35.97
CA GLY A 88 -2.79 5.43 -36.68
C GLY A 88 -3.98 5.27 -37.60
N PHE A 89 -4.70 6.35 -37.78
CA PHE A 89 -5.79 6.46 -38.74
C PHE A 89 -5.79 7.87 -39.38
N GLY A 90 -6.23 7.94 -40.60
CA GLY A 90 -6.32 9.25 -41.26
C GLY A 90 -6.95 9.16 -42.64
N ARG A 91 -7.64 10.19 -42.98
CA ARG A 91 -8.18 10.41 -44.33
C ARG A 91 -8.33 11.90 -44.59
N ASP A 92 -7.75 12.34 -45.71
CA ASP A 92 -7.78 13.75 -46.14
C ASP A 92 -7.23 14.67 -45.02
N ALA A 93 -8.05 15.61 -44.57
CA ALA A 93 -7.70 16.59 -43.54
C ALA A 93 -7.77 16.05 -42.11
N PHE A 94 -8.35 14.84 -41.88
CA PHE A 94 -8.51 14.24 -40.55
C PHE A 94 -7.47 13.15 -40.30
N SER A 95 -6.77 13.23 -39.17
CA SER A 95 -5.79 12.24 -38.77
C SER A 95 -5.82 12.03 -37.25
N GLY A 96 -5.35 10.90 -36.82
CA GLY A 96 -5.22 10.62 -35.41
C GLY A 96 -4.51 9.30 -35.10
N VAL A 97 -4.35 9.07 -33.84
CA VAL A 97 -3.77 7.85 -33.28
C VAL A 97 -4.55 7.45 -32.05
N PHE A 98 -4.65 6.16 -31.81
CA PHE A 98 -5.18 5.64 -30.56
C PHE A 98 -4.27 4.55 -30.01
N SER A 99 -4.31 4.36 -28.68
CA SER A 99 -3.73 3.20 -28.03
C SER A 99 -4.68 2.60 -27.00
N VAL A 100 -4.49 1.29 -26.80
CA VAL A 100 -5.06 0.56 -25.68
C VAL A 100 -3.94 -0.27 -25.07
N ASP A 101 -3.74 -0.11 -23.76
CA ASP A 101 -2.72 -0.82 -23.00
C ASP A 101 -3.39 -1.63 -21.90
N LEU A 102 -3.03 -2.90 -21.82
CA LEU A 102 -3.47 -3.85 -20.80
C LEU A 102 -2.26 -4.26 -19.97
N GLN A 103 -2.44 -4.32 -18.65
CA GLN A 103 -1.40 -4.82 -17.74
C GLN A 103 -2.01 -5.72 -16.67
N ALA A 104 -1.31 -6.78 -16.35
CA ALA A 104 -1.60 -7.66 -15.23
C ALA A 104 -0.28 -8.10 -14.60
N GLN A 105 -0.19 -8.04 -13.28
CA GLN A 105 0.94 -8.53 -12.51
C GLN A 105 0.40 -9.21 -11.25
N GLU A 106 0.82 -10.43 -11.00
CA GLU A 106 0.54 -11.13 -9.74
C GLU A 106 1.53 -10.66 -8.66
N PRO A 107 1.17 -10.78 -7.38
CA PRO A 107 2.04 -10.31 -6.30
C PRO A 107 3.30 -11.17 -6.23
N LEU A 108 4.40 -10.54 -5.84
CA LEU A 108 5.59 -11.23 -5.37
C LEU A 108 5.66 -11.04 -3.86
N TRP A 109 5.57 -12.13 -3.13
CA TRP A 109 5.66 -12.11 -1.68
C TRP A 109 7.11 -12.16 -1.20
N ALA A 110 7.37 -11.62 -0.03
CA ALA A 110 8.72 -11.64 0.52
C ALA A 110 9.16 -13.06 0.89
N TYR A 111 8.24 -13.94 1.30
CA TYR A 111 8.54 -15.35 1.58
C TYR A 111 8.91 -16.17 0.34
N ASP A 112 8.68 -15.66 -0.89
CA ASP A 112 9.17 -16.27 -2.12
C ASP A 112 10.66 -16.02 -2.37
N ARG A 113 11.36 -15.34 -1.45
CA ARG A 113 12.76 -14.93 -1.62
C ARG A 113 13.57 -15.17 -0.34
N ASP A 114 14.57 -16.01 -0.43
CA ASP A 114 15.48 -16.39 0.66
C ASP A 114 16.09 -15.20 1.41
N ILE A 115 16.21 -14.04 0.75
CA ILE A 115 16.77 -12.82 1.33
C ILE A 115 15.79 -12.09 2.27
N GLN A 116 14.50 -12.49 2.28
CA GLN A 116 13.43 -11.77 3.01
C GLN A 116 12.38 -12.69 3.62
N ASP A 117 12.58 -14.00 3.61
CA ASP A 117 11.59 -14.97 4.06
C ASP A 117 11.56 -15.11 5.59
N SER A 118 12.65 -14.74 6.27
CA SER A 118 12.76 -14.96 7.71
C SER A 118 13.51 -13.84 8.46
N THR A 119 13.36 -13.82 9.79
CA THR A 119 14.12 -12.92 10.66
C THR A 119 15.61 -13.27 10.72
N LEU A 120 16.01 -14.44 10.19
CA LEU A 120 17.41 -14.88 10.13
C LEU A 120 18.21 -14.12 9.06
N ASP A 121 17.53 -13.54 8.08
CA ASP A 121 18.14 -12.74 7.00
C ASP A 121 18.52 -11.33 7.45
N ALA A 122 18.16 -10.94 8.67
CA ALA A 122 18.51 -9.62 9.20
C ALA A 122 20.02 -9.46 9.29
N PRO A 123 20.61 -8.37 8.71
CA PRO A 123 22.07 -8.16 8.68
C PRO A 123 22.66 -7.85 10.05
N ARG A 124 21.86 -7.73 11.09
CA ARG A 124 22.28 -7.46 12.47
C ARG A 124 21.83 -8.59 13.38
N ALA A 125 22.80 -9.22 14.04
CA ALA A 125 22.55 -10.09 15.18
C ALA A 125 22.10 -9.23 16.39
N SER A 126 20.85 -8.81 16.42
CA SER A 126 20.29 -8.00 17.51
C SER A 126 19.84 -8.83 18.73
N GLY A 127 20.06 -10.14 18.72
CA GLY A 127 19.50 -11.07 19.70
C GLY A 127 18.00 -11.31 19.56
N GLN A 128 17.31 -10.61 18.68
CA GLN A 128 15.90 -10.84 18.36
C GLN A 128 15.82 -11.72 17.12
N ILE A 129 15.56 -13.00 17.34
CA ILE A 129 15.47 -14.01 16.28
C ILE A 129 14.04 -14.33 15.86
N ALA A 130 13.04 -13.69 16.45
CA ALA A 130 11.63 -13.89 16.13
C ALA A 130 10.86 -12.58 16.22
N ARG A 131 9.90 -12.41 15.31
CA ARG A 131 8.93 -11.34 15.39
C ARG A 131 7.91 -11.67 16.49
N ARG A 132 7.58 -10.68 17.33
CA ARG A 132 6.63 -10.84 18.42
C ARG A 132 5.23 -11.10 17.88
N GLY A 133 4.70 -12.29 18.06
CA GLY A 133 3.33 -12.67 17.70
C GLY A 133 2.36 -12.45 18.85
N TRP A 134 2.70 -12.94 20.03
CA TRP A 134 1.92 -12.82 21.26
C TRP A 134 2.84 -12.38 22.39
N LEU A 135 2.49 -11.29 23.04
CA LEU A 135 3.28 -10.66 24.08
C LEU A 135 2.39 -10.12 25.18
N ARG A 136 2.80 -10.33 26.41
CA ARG A 136 2.34 -9.62 27.61
C ARG A 136 3.52 -8.95 28.28
N THR A 137 3.34 -7.72 28.78
CA THR A 137 4.31 -7.07 29.64
C THR A 137 3.64 -6.52 30.89
N ASP A 138 4.43 -6.29 31.92
CA ASP A 138 4.03 -5.43 33.04
C ASP A 138 4.14 -3.93 32.65
N TYR A 139 3.90 -3.06 33.62
CA TYR A 139 3.98 -1.61 33.43
C TYR A 139 5.41 -1.11 33.13
N TYR A 140 6.42 -1.90 33.46
CA TYR A 140 7.84 -1.56 33.24
C TYR A 140 8.42 -2.19 31.97
N ASP A 141 7.56 -2.67 31.08
CA ASP A 141 7.94 -3.37 29.85
C ASP A 141 8.65 -4.73 30.08
N THR A 142 8.59 -5.28 31.29
CA THR A 142 9.09 -6.63 31.58
C THR A 142 8.17 -7.66 30.92
N TYR A 143 8.73 -8.56 30.13
CA TYR A 143 7.95 -9.60 29.48
C TYR A 143 7.45 -10.64 30.48
N LEU A 144 6.15 -10.82 30.54
CA LEU A 144 5.49 -11.84 31.33
C LEU A 144 5.55 -13.16 30.57
N ASP A 145 6.37 -14.08 31.09
CA ASP A 145 6.66 -15.36 30.43
C ASP A 145 5.39 -16.19 30.17
N PRO A 146 5.06 -16.50 28.90
CA PRO A 146 3.91 -17.35 28.57
C PRO A 146 4.12 -18.83 28.94
N GLY A 147 5.37 -19.25 29.14
CA GLY A 147 5.79 -20.62 29.26
C GLY A 147 5.91 -21.35 27.92
N GLN A 148 6.90 -22.25 27.82
CA GLN A 148 7.20 -22.99 26.58
C GLN A 148 5.95 -23.74 26.07
N ALA A 149 5.20 -24.44 26.93
CA ALA A 149 4.04 -25.22 26.52
C ALA A 149 2.95 -24.40 25.82
N THR A 150 2.79 -23.14 26.24
CA THR A 150 1.86 -22.20 25.60
C THR A 150 2.27 -21.90 24.15
N CYS A 151 3.54 -21.64 23.89
CA CYS A 151 4.04 -21.38 22.55
C CYS A 151 4.07 -22.64 21.67
N ASP A 152 4.37 -23.80 22.27
CA ASP A 152 4.34 -25.10 21.57
C ASP A 152 2.93 -25.43 21.08
N ALA A 153 1.89 -25.06 21.82
CA ALA A 153 0.50 -25.19 21.37
C ALA A 153 0.16 -24.31 20.16
N LEU A 154 0.94 -23.26 19.90
CA LEU A 154 0.82 -22.35 18.76
C LEU A 154 1.76 -22.71 17.60
N ALA A 155 2.54 -23.79 17.70
CA ALA A 155 3.60 -24.13 16.74
C ALA A 155 3.10 -24.33 15.30
N ALA A 156 1.83 -24.67 15.10
CA ALA A 156 1.23 -24.83 13.77
C ALA A 156 0.88 -23.50 13.06
N TYR A 157 0.93 -22.39 13.79
CA TYR A 157 0.56 -21.07 13.26
C TYR A 157 1.77 -20.35 12.65
N ASN A 158 1.48 -19.34 11.81
CA ASN A 158 2.47 -18.65 10.98
C ASN A 158 3.25 -19.64 10.09
N ASP A 159 2.52 -20.51 9.42
CA ASP A 159 3.09 -21.55 8.56
C ASP A 159 4.10 -22.46 9.31
N GLY A 160 3.75 -22.82 10.52
CA GLY A 160 4.56 -23.71 11.37
C GLY A 160 5.82 -23.06 11.97
N SER A 161 5.94 -21.74 11.94
CA SER A 161 7.14 -21.00 12.38
C SER A 161 7.01 -20.37 13.77
N THR A 162 5.89 -20.56 14.46
CA THR A 162 5.70 -20.03 15.82
C THR A 162 6.43 -20.88 16.87
N PHE A 163 7.18 -20.22 17.74
CA PHE A 163 7.94 -20.87 18.79
C PHE A 163 8.14 -19.98 20.04
N TYR A 164 8.66 -20.59 21.11
CA TYR A 164 9.03 -19.89 22.33
C TYR A 164 10.34 -19.15 22.11
N ALA A 165 10.27 -17.84 22.03
CA ALA A 165 11.38 -16.95 21.73
C ALA A 165 11.76 -16.09 22.93
N SER A 166 12.98 -15.59 22.94
CA SER A 166 13.46 -14.68 23.99
C SER A 166 14.06 -13.41 23.41
N ARG A 167 14.03 -12.36 24.21
CA ARG A 167 14.70 -11.08 23.96
C ARG A 167 15.56 -10.69 25.15
N PRO A 168 16.86 -10.39 24.96
CA PRO A 168 17.76 -9.96 26.03
C PRO A 168 17.24 -8.70 26.72
N ARG A 169 17.39 -8.65 28.07
CA ARG A 169 17.09 -7.49 28.90
C ARG A 169 15.61 -7.07 28.94
N TYR A 170 14.71 -8.01 28.73
CA TYR A 170 13.26 -7.79 28.83
C TYR A 170 12.59 -8.71 29.86
N GLY A 171 13.39 -9.47 30.63
CA GLY A 171 12.94 -10.25 31.76
C GLY A 171 13.06 -9.50 33.09
N GLU A 172 12.88 -10.22 34.18
CA GLU A 172 13.07 -9.67 35.53
C GLU A 172 14.52 -9.26 35.78
N TYR A 173 14.70 -8.27 36.66
CA TYR A 173 16.03 -7.86 37.13
C TYR A 173 16.68 -9.00 37.93
N ASP A 174 17.88 -9.37 37.55
CA ASP A 174 18.68 -10.39 38.22
C ASP A 174 19.83 -9.72 38.99
N PRO A 175 19.78 -9.71 40.35
CA PRO A 175 20.78 -9.08 41.17
C PRO A 175 22.15 -9.80 41.14
N GLU A 176 22.20 -11.08 40.69
CA GLU A 176 23.47 -11.81 40.59
C GLU A 176 24.34 -11.32 39.44
N ILE A 177 23.70 -10.86 38.35
CA ILE A 177 24.42 -10.30 37.18
C ILE A 177 24.34 -8.78 37.09
N ASP A 178 23.61 -8.13 37.99
CA ASP A 178 23.32 -6.70 37.98
C ASP A 178 22.77 -6.20 36.62
N ASP A 179 21.86 -7.01 36.00
CA ASP A 179 21.22 -6.72 34.74
C ASP A 179 19.86 -7.42 34.67
N TYR A 180 19.08 -7.12 33.63
CA TYR A 180 17.81 -7.76 33.36
C TYR A 180 18.01 -9.07 32.59
N GLY A 181 17.34 -10.11 33.04
CA GLY A 181 17.28 -11.40 32.37
C GLY A 181 16.61 -11.34 30.99
N PRO A 182 16.55 -12.45 30.24
CA PRO A 182 15.82 -12.51 29.00
C PRO A 182 14.31 -12.50 29.25
N GLY A 183 13.57 -11.69 28.49
CA GLY A 183 12.12 -11.76 28.44
C GLY A 183 11.66 -12.75 27.40
N PHE A 184 10.59 -13.51 27.67
CA PHE A 184 10.08 -14.57 26.81
C PHE A 184 8.73 -14.21 26.18
N TYR A 185 8.47 -14.73 24.98
CA TYR A 185 7.24 -14.49 24.21
C TYR A 185 7.02 -15.57 23.16
N CYS A 186 5.80 -15.67 22.61
CA CYS A 186 5.58 -16.51 21.44
C CYS A 186 5.78 -15.67 20.17
N GLY A 187 6.73 -16.06 19.34
CA GLY A 187 7.15 -15.34 18.15
C GLY A 187 7.24 -16.24 16.93
N SER A 188 7.42 -15.61 15.76
CA SER A 188 7.58 -16.32 14.49
C SER A 188 8.81 -15.80 13.75
N GLN A 189 9.54 -16.71 13.10
CA GLN A 189 10.65 -16.35 12.21
C GLN A 189 10.16 -15.92 10.83
N SER A 190 9.15 -16.60 10.30
CA SER A 190 8.71 -16.42 8.89
C SER A 190 7.66 -15.33 8.72
N SER A 191 7.01 -14.85 9.79
CA SER A 191 5.95 -13.84 9.67
C SER A 191 6.42 -12.48 9.10
N ILE A 192 7.72 -12.23 9.07
CA ILE A 192 8.30 -11.05 8.40
C ILE A 192 8.17 -11.16 6.87
N GLY A 193 8.11 -12.37 6.34
CA GLY A 193 7.94 -12.65 4.92
C GLY A 193 6.54 -12.40 4.35
N TYR A 194 5.57 -12.03 5.18
CA TYR A 194 4.18 -11.83 4.75
C TYR A 194 3.92 -10.50 4.04
N GLY A 195 4.94 -9.71 3.72
CA GLY A 195 4.80 -8.50 2.90
C GLY A 195 4.85 -8.81 1.40
N THR A 196 4.23 -7.97 0.56
CA THR A 196 4.44 -8.03 -0.90
C THR A 196 5.63 -7.16 -1.30
N ILE A 197 6.61 -7.76 -2.01
CA ILE A 197 7.71 -7.02 -2.66
C ILE A 197 7.19 -6.31 -3.90
N LEU A 198 6.40 -7.03 -4.73
CA LEU A 198 5.66 -6.47 -5.84
C LEU A 198 4.17 -6.57 -5.54
N SER A 199 3.47 -5.47 -5.72
CA SER A 199 2.01 -5.43 -5.57
C SER A 199 1.34 -6.16 -6.73
N LYS A 200 0.19 -6.79 -6.47
CA LYS A 200 -0.70 -7.24 -7.54
C LYS A 200 -1.26 -6.02 -8.26
N ARG A 201 -1.20 -6.04 -9.59
CA ARG A 201 -1.67 -4.92 -10.41
C ARG A 201 -2.48 -5.45 -11.57
N ARG A 202 -3.55 -4.74 -11.91
CA ARG A 202 -4.32 -4.95 -13.12
C ARG A 202 -4.78 -3.60 -13.64
N GLY A 203 -4.75 -3.42 -14.96
CA GLY A 203 -5.16 -2.14 -15.50
C GLY A 203 -5.39 -2.15 -16.98
N ILE A 204 -6.15 -1.15 -17.41
CA ILE A 204 -6.37 -0.80 -18.79
C ILE A 204 -6.21 0.72 -18.93
N ASN A 205 -5.46 1.14 -19.92
CA ASN A 205 -5.37 2.53 -20.35
C ASN A 205 -5.83 2.65 -21.79
N GLY A 206 -6.54 3.72 -22.10
CA GLY A 206 -6.88 4.13 -23.44
C GLY A 206 -6.43 5.57 -23.67
N TYR A 207 -5.85 5.82 -24.82
CA TYR A 207 -5.50 7.18 -25.28
C TYR A 207 -5.87 7.35 -26.74
N SER A 208 -6.35 8.53 -27.11
CA SER A 208 -6.54 8.93 -28.49
C SER A 208 -6.17 10.39 -28.69
N SER A 209 -5.43 10.67 -29.75
CA SER A 209 -5.14 12.02 -30.25
C SER A 209 -5.69 12.17 -31.64
N MET A 210 -6.44 13.22 -31.89
CA MET A 210 -7.10 13.50 -33.16
C MET A 210 -6.77 14.93 -33.62
N SER A 211 -6.66 15.13 -34.92
CA SER A 211 -6.48 16.45 -35.51
C SER A 211 -7.24 16.58 -36.80
N TYR A 212 -7.70 17.80 -37.07
CA TYR A 212 -8.33 18.18 -38.33
C TYR A 212 -7.66 19.46 -38.86
N ASP A 213 -7.15 19.39 -40.09
CA ASP A 213 -6.51 20.52 -40.78
C ASP A 213 -7.56 21.24 -41.64
N PHE A 214 -7.78 22.52 -41.38
CA PHE A 214 -8.73 23.34 -42.13
C PHE A 214 -8.14 23.89 -43.41
N GLY A 215 -6.82 23.71 -43.66
CA GLY A 215 -6.14 24.09 -44.90
C GLY A 215 -5.54 25.50 -44.90
N ASP A 216 -5.98 26.42 -44.08
CA ASP A 216 -5.51 27.80 -44.02
C ASP A 216 -4.49 28.05 -42.88
N GLY A 217 -3.66 27.05 -42.60
CA GLY A 217 -2.69 27.12 -41.50
C GLY A 217 -3.31 27.01 -40.11
N MET A 218 -4.59 26.66 -40.02
CA MET A 218 -5.31 26.41 -38.76
C MET A 218 -5.66 24.91 -38.64
N SER A 219 -5.48 24.34 -37.47
CA SER A 219 -5.91 22.97 -37.16
C SER A 219 -6.62 22.91 -35.82
N TRP A 220 -7.62 22.05 -35.76
CA TRP A 220 -8.23 21.59 -34.50
C TRP A 220 -7.51 20.35 -33.98
N PHE A 221 -7.47 20.18 -32.67
CA PHE A 221 -6.97 18.96 -32.06
C PHE A 221 -7.82 18.59 -30.85
N ALA A 222 -7.83 17.27 -30.52
CA ALA A 222 -8.39 16.74 -29.31
C ALA A 222 -7.57 15.54 -28.84
N ASP A 223 -7.26 15.52 -27.55
CA ASP A 223 -6.62 14.42 -26.85
C ASP A 223 -7.58 13.88 -25.79
N VAL A 224 -7.77 12.57 -25.72
CA VAL A 224 -8.59 11.89 -24.70
C VAL A 224 -7.77 10.78 -24.08
N GLN A 225 -7.79 10.71 -22.76
CA GLN A 225 -7.14 9.67 -21.99
C GLN A 225 -8.11 9.13 -20.96
N ALA A 226 -8.17 7.80 -20.78
CA ALA A 226 -8.92 7.16 -19.72
C ALA A 226 -8.15 5.96 -19.19
N GLY A 227 -8.18 5.74 -17.88
CA GLY A 227 -7.53 4.62 -17.22
C GLY A 227 -8.38 4.03 -16.11
N TYR A 228 -8.28 2.72 -15.95
CA TYR A 228 -8.82 1.98 -14.82
C TYR A 228 -7.76 1.00 -14.31
N HIS A 229 -7.38 1.13 -13.04
CA HIS A 229 -6.35 0.31 -12.42
C HIS A 229 -6.80 -0.21 -11.07
N THR A 230 -6.36 -1.42 -10.74
CA THR A 230 -6.41 -1.96 -9.38
C THR A 230 -5.00 -2.29 -8.92
N VAL A 231 -4.70 -1.96 -7.67
CA VAL A 231 -3.44 -2.26 -7.01
C VAL A 231 -3.76 -2.86 -5.65
N ASP A 232 -3.36 -4.11 -5.44
CA ASP A 232 -3.53 -4.78 -4.17
C ASP A 232 -2.15 -5.08 -3.59
N LEU A 233 -1.94 -4.70 -2.34
CA LEU A 233 -0.68 -4.92 -1.64
C LEU A 233 -0.94 -5.43 -0.22
N PHE A 234 -0.07 -6.32 0.23
CA PHE A 234 -0.05 -6.76 1.62
C PHE A 234 1.13 -6.10 2.33
N ARG A 235 0.84 -5.32 3.36
CA ARG A 235 1.87 -4.61 4.10
C ARG A 235 2.35 -5.42 5.30
N ASP A 236 1.40 -5.95 6.06
CA ASP A 236 1.63 -6.67 7.29
C ASP A 236 0.35 -7.38 7.76
N VAL A 237 0.50 -8.39 8.63
CA VAL A 237 -0.63 -8.97 9.35
C VAL A 237 -1.26 -7.93 10.29
N ALA A 238 -2.56 -8.03 10.47
CA ALA A 238 -3.26 -7.21 11.44
C ALA A 238 -2.76 -7.53 12.84
N ALA A 239 -2.73 -6.52 13.71
CA ALA A 239 -2.35 -6.65 15.10
C ALA A 239 -3.38 -5.95 15.99
N TRP A 240 -3.45 -6.39 17.24
CA TRP A 240 -4.21 -5.75 18.29
C TRP A 240 -3.31 -5.56 19.52
N SER A 241 -3.45 -4.45 20.16
CA SER A 241 -3.14 -4.16 21.56
C SER A 241 -4.34 -3.45 22.18
N TYR A 242 -4.44 -3.41 23.49
CA TYR A 242 -5.51 -2.62 24.11
C TYR A 242 -5.42 -1.17 23.63
N MET A 243 -6.56 -0.59 23.30
CA MET A 243 -6.66 0.79 22.88
C MET A 243 -7.86 1.41 23.60
N ALA A 244 -7.59 2.40 24.44
CA ALA A 244 -8.63 3.07 25.19
C ALA A 244 -9.62 3.79 24.25
N PRO A 245 -10.93 3.84 24.58
CA PRO A 245 -11.94 4.49 23.76
C PRO A 245 -11.72 6.01 23.59
N ASP A 246 -11.07 6.66 24.55
CA ASP A 246 -10.73 8.08 24.55
C ASP A 246 -9.46 8.42 23.75
N GLY A 247 -8.80 7.40 23.18
CA GLY A 247 -7.56 7.58 22.43
C GLY A 247 -6.31 7.73 23.27
N ASN A 248 -6.34 7.40 24.57
CA ASN A 248 -5.16 7.32 25.40
C ASN A 248 -4.20 6.26 24.83
N GLU A 249 -2.98 6.66 24.45
CA GLU A 249 -2.06 5.87 23.63
C GLU A 249 -1.26 4.82 24.42
N GLU A 250 -1.31 4.84 25.75
CA GLU A 250 -0.40 4.01 26.57
C GLU A 250 -0.70 2.52 26.51
N GLY A 251 -1.94 2.11 26.20
CA GLY A 251 -2.31 0.72 25.96
C GLY A 251 -2.23 -0.21 27.19
N TYR A 252 -2.07 0.35 28.39
CA TYR A 252 -2.02 -0.39 29.66
C TYR A 252 -3.39 -0.47 30.31
N PHE A 253 -3.61 -1.53 31.09
CA PHE A 253 -4.81 -1.75 31.87
C PHE A 253 -4.49 -2.55 33.13
N PHE A 254 -5.25 -2.34 34.20
CA PHE A 254 -5.16 -3.16 35.42
C PHE A 254 -5.93 -4.47 35.22
N ASN A 255 -5.25 -5.60 35.37
CA ASN A 255 -5.86 -6.92 35.26
C ASN A 255 -6.11 -7.54 36.63
N GLN A 256 -7.35 -7.61 37.05
CA GLN A 256 -7.73 -8.20 38.33
C GLN A 256 -7.36 -9.70 38.46
N ALA A 257 -7.31 -10.42 37.33
CA ALA A 257 -6.97 -11.85 37.34
C ALA A 257 -5.50 -12.09 37.74
N THR A 258 -4.63 -11.13 37.53
CA THR A 258 -3.19 -11.21 37.82
C THR A 258 -2.74 -10.20 38.89
N ASP A 259 -3.64 -9.30 39.30
CA ASP A 259 -3.41 -8.23 40.26
C ASP A 259 -2.24 -7.28 39.90
N GLN A 260 -2.16 -6.93 38.59
CA GLN A 260 -1.12 -6.04 38.09
C GLN A 260 -1.55 -5.24 36.87
N VAL A 261 -0.82 -4.14 36.56
CA VAL A 261 -0.97 -3.39 35.32
C VAL A 261 -0.22 -4.10 34.20
N GLU A 262 -0.91 -4.36 33.10
CA GLU A 262 -0.39 -5.12 31.98
C GLU A 262 -0.59 -4.39 30.63
N TYR A 263 0.27 -4.73 29.67
CA TYR A 263 0.11 -4.43 28.24
C TYR A 263 0.05 -5.75 27.49
N TRP A 264 -0.97 -5.91 26.63
CA TRP A 264 -1.14 -7.09 25.78
C TRP A 264 -1.01 -6.71 24.31
N GLN A 265 -0.22 -7.48 23.58
CA GLN A 265 -0.07 -7.36 22.14
C GLN A 265 -0.28 -8.72 21.48
N ARG A 266 -1.01 -8.74 20.38
CA ARG A 266 -1.21 -9.92 19.55
C ARG A 266 -1.18 -9.55 18.07
N GLN A 267 -0.49 -10.37 17.25
CA GLN A 267 -0.63 -10.39 15.81
C GLN A 267 -1.60 -11.51 15.42
N PHE A 268 -2.38 -11.30 14.35
CA PHE A 268 -3.26 -12.33 13.81
C PHE A 268 -2.54 -13.08 12.70
N THR A 269 -2.66 -14.41 12.73
CA THR A 269 -1.95 -15.27 11.77
C THR A 269 -2.73 -15.43 10.48
N PRO A 270 -2.08 -15.85 9.38
CA PRO A 270 -2.78 -16.15 8.13
C PRO A 270 -3.90 -17.15 8.29
N GLU A 271 -3.72 -18.17 9.16
CA GLU A 271 -4.71 -19.21 9.44
C GLU A 271 -5.98 -18.62 10.07
N GLU A 272 -5.83 -17.71 11.03
CA GLU A 272 -6.94 -17.01 11.68
C GLU A 272 -7.64 -16.05 10.72
N MET A 273 -6.86 -15.32 9.92
CA MET A 273 -7.37 -14.38 8.91
C MET A 273 -8.09 -15.08 7.75
N GLY A 274 -7.79 -16.38 7.50
CA GLY A 274 -8.25 -17.15 6.34
C GLY A 274 -7.49 -16.83 5.07
N GLY A 275 -6.20 -16.60 5.20
CA GLY A 275 -5.22 -16.35 4.16
C GLY A 275 -4.81 -14.88 4.03
N LEU A 276 -3.58 -14.66 3.57
CA LEU A 276 -2.98 -13.34 3.44
C LEU A 276 -3.74 -12.42 2.48
N ASN A 277 -4.33 -12.96 1.43
CA ASN A 277 -5.09 -12.17 0.45
C ASN A 277 -6.25 -11.35 1.06
N ARG A 278 -6.79 -11.79 2.20
CA ARG A 278 -7.85 -11.04 2.90
C ARG A 278 -7.35 -9.82 3.65
N GLY A 279 -6.08 -9.79 3.97
CA GLY A 279 -5.41 -8.64 4.59
C GLY A 279 -4.86 -7.62 3.58
N MET A 280 -5.06 -7.81 2.28
CA MET A 280 -4.58 -6.87 1.28
C MET A 280 -5.28 -5.52 1.38
N ILE A 281 -4.51 -4.47 1.24
CA ILE A 281 -5.00 -3.13 0.95
C ILE A 281 -5.32 -3.10 -0.53
N GLU A 282 -6.56 -2.79 -0.87
CA GLU A 282 -7.04 -2.76 -2.25
C GLU A 282 -7.23 -1.31 -2.68
N THR A 283 -6.65 -0.94 -3.81
CA THR A 283 -6.80 0.40 -4.37
C THR A 283 -7.34 0.30 -5.79
N THR A 284 -8.49 0.94 -6.03
CA THR A 284 -9.05 1.12 -7.38
C THR A 284 -8.83 2.56 -7.80
N GLN A 285 -8.33 2.75 -9.01
CA GLN A 285 -7.99 4.05 -9.58
C GLN A 285 -8.74 4.24 -10.90
N LYS A 286 -9.33 5.43 -11.06
CA LYS A 286 -10.02 5.85 -12.30
C LYS A 286 -9.48 7.21 -12.70
N THR A 287 -8.94 7.28 -13.91
CA THR A 287 -8.40 8.51 -14.47
C THR A 287 -9.13 8.88 -15.74
N PHE A 288 -9.30 10.16 -15.95
CA PHE A 288 -9.83 10.70 -17.19
C PHE A 288 -9.12 12.03 -17.49
N GLY A 289 -8.73 12.22 -18.73
CA GLY A 289 -8.17 13.46 -19.22
C GLY A 289 -8.75 13.79 -20.60
N PHE A 290 -9.07 15.04 -20.79
CA PHE A 290 -9.55 15.57 -22.07
C PHE A 290 -8.89 16.91 -22.33
N THR A 291 -8.42 17.11 -23.56
CA THR A 291 -7.94 18.40 -24.04
C THR A 291 -8.44 18.63 -25.45
N THR A 292 -8.92 19.81 -25.75
CA THR A 292 -9.25 20.19 -27.13
C THR A 292 -8.86 21.63 -27.37
N GLY A 293 -8.58 21.99 -28.63
CA GLY A 293 -8.20 23.34 -28.98
C GLY A 293 -7.94 23.55 -30.45
N PHE A 294 -7.50 24.75 -30.75
CA PHE A 294 -7.08 25.16 -32.05
C PHE A 294 -5.66 25.66 -31.98
N LYS A 295 -4.89 25.39 -33.01
CA LYS A 295 -3.55 25.93 -33.23
C LYS A 295 -3.39 26.34 -34.66
N GLY A 296 -2.50 27.28 -34.92
CA GLY A 296 -2.24 27.74 -36.26
C GLY A 296 -1.24 28.86 -36.30
N VAL A 297 -1.12 29.45 -37.48
CA VAL A 297 -0.22 30.57 -37.76
C VAL A 297 -1.05 31.80 -38.09
N PHE A 298 -0.76 32.93 -37.44
CA PHE A 298 -1.36 34.21 -37.73
C PHE A 298 -0.33 35.13 -38.43
N GLY A 299 -0.64 35.53 -39.66
CA GLY A 299 0.33 36.22 -40.53
C GLY A 299 1.49 35.27 -40.88
N GLU A 300 2.71 35.83 -41.02
CA GLU A 300 3.91 35.07 -41.41
C GLU A 300 4.81 34.66 -40.19
N SER A 301 4.48 35.13 -38.99
CA SER A 301 5.45 35.09 -37.86
C SER A 301 4.87 34.74 -36.50
N TRP A 302 3.56 34.51 -36.35
CA TRP A 302 2.94 34.29 -35.09
C TRP A 302 2.27 32.92 -35.02
N ASP A 303 2.84 31.99 -34.23
CA ASP A 303 2.15 30.76 -33.89
C ASP A 303 1.21 31.00 -32.72
N TYR A 304 0.01 30.41 -32.77
CA TYR A 304 -0.94 30.43 -31.66
C TYR A 304 -1.47 29.06 -31.34
N GLU A 305 -1.77 28.84 -30.08
CA GLU A 305 -2.53 27.71 -29.58
C GLU A 305 -3.52 28.20 -28.51
N ALA A 306 -4.79 27.83 -28.67
CA ALA A 306 -5.83 28.04 -27.67
C ALA A 306 -6.45 26.68 -27.33
N SER A 307 -6.43 26.28 -26.05
CA SER A 307 -6.92 24.99 -25.63
C SER A 307 -7.67 25.03 -24.30
N LEU A 308 -8.59 24.09 -24.14
CA LEU A 308 -9.26 23.76 -22.91
C LEU A 308 -8.85 22.35 -22.48
N SER A 309 -8.48 22.18 -21.24
CA SER A 309 -8.11 20.88 -20.65
C SER A 309 -8.88 20.63 -19.36
N HIS A 310 -9.25 19.38 -19.16
CA HIS A 310 -9.81 18.89 -17.90
C HIS A 310 -9.21 17.54 -17.60
N SER A 311 -8.85 17.31 -16.35
CA SER A 311 -8.35 16.01 -15.87
C SER A 311 -9.00 15.66 -14.53
N LEU A 312 -9.22 14.37 -14.31
CA LEU A 312 -9.85 13.85 -13.11
C LEU A 312 -9.11 12.58 -12.67
N TYR A 313 -8.80 12.51 -11.39
CA TYR A 313 -8.29 11.32 -10.75
C TYR A 313 -9.17 10.96 -9.56
N LYS A 314 -9.73 9.74 -9.56
CA LYS A 314 -10.49 9.19 -8.44
C LYS A 314 -9.83 7.91 -7.97
N ALA A 315 -9.68 7.77 -6.67
CA ALA A 315 -9.25 6.53 -6.06
C ALA A 315 -10.28 6.03 -5.04
N GLU A 316 -10.35 4.74 -4.89
CA GLU A 316 -11.04 4.06 -3.80
C GLU A 316 -10.03 3.16 -3.12
N ILE A 317 -9.78 3.37 -1.83
CA ILE A 317 -8.79 2.65 -1.05
C ILE A 317 -9.52 1.91 0.07
N SER A 318 -9.48 0.59 0.01
CA SER A 318 -10.08 -0.30 1.01
C SER A 318 -8.98 -0.88 1.89
N TRP A 319 -8.98 -0.52 3.17
CA TRP A 319 -7.95 -0.86 4.13
C TRP A 319 -8.49 -1.80 5.21
N PRO A 320 -7.89 -2.99 5.42
CA PRO A 320 -8.29 -3.87 6.51
C PRO A 320 -7.96 -3.25 7.87
N GLN A 321 -8.88 -3.36 8.81
CA GLN A 321 -8.81 -2.77 10.15
C GLN A 321 -9.26 -3.78 11.20
N ILE A 322 -8.78 -3.63 12.43
CA ILE A 322 -9.35 -4.28 13.60
C ILE A 322 -10.25 -3.28 14.34
N ILE A 323 -11.47 -3.70 14.64
CA ILE A 323 -12.42 -2.91 15.43
C ILE A 323 -11.98 -2.99 16.89
N ALA A 324 -11.34 -1.95 17.42
CA ALA A 324 -10.76 -1.93 18.75
C ALA A 324 -11.74 -2.34 19.85
N ALA A 325 -12.96 -1.78 19.85
CA ALA A 325 -13.97 -2.10 20.87
C ALA A 325 -14.35 -3.58 20.88
N ASN A 326 -14.50 -4.20 19.69
CA ASN A 326 -14.85 -5.61 19.58
C ASN A 326 -13.66 -6.50 20.02
N ALA A 327 -12.44 -6.14 19.64
CA ALA A 327 -11.24 -6.86 20.02
C ALA A 327 -10.97 -6.74 21.52
N ASN A 328 -11.12 -5.55 22.11
CA ASN A 328 -11.03 -5.36 23.56
C ASN A 328 -12.05 -6.25 24.29
N ALA A 329 -13.31 -6.26 23.87
CA ALA A 329 -14.33 -7.11 24.47
C ALA A 329 -14.02 -8.61 24.32
N LEU A 330 -13.44 -9.02 23.18
CA LEU A 330 -13.08 -10.41 22.90
C LEU A 330 -11.93 -10.91 23.80
N PHE A 331 -10.90 -10.08 24.01
CA PHE A 331 -9.70 -10.47 24.75
C PHE A 331 -9.76 -10.14 26.23
N LEU A 332 -10.35 -9.00 26.59
CA LEU A 332 -10.33 -8.48 27.97
C LEU A 332 -11.68 -8.61 28.69
N GLY A 333 -12.77 -8.83 27.94
CA GLY A 333 -14.11 -8.77 28.50
C GLY A 333 -14.60 -7.34 28.74
N PRO A 334 -15.63 -7.14 29.61
CA PRO A 334 -16.15 -5.82 29.92
C PRO A 334 -15.19 -5.06 30.85
N GLN A 335 -15.05 -3.75 30.62
CA GLN A 335 -14.39 -2.85 31.56
C GLN A 335 -15.19 -2.77 32.86
N LEU A 336 -14.53 -2.92 33.99
CA LEU A 336 -15.12 -2.98 35.31
C LEU A 336 -15.08 -1.63 36.07
N GLY A 337 -14.26 -0.70 35.60
CA GLY A 337 -14.02 0.60 36.20
C GLY A 337 -12.64 1.13 35.84
N GLU A 338 -12.14 2.02 36.69
CA GLU A 338 -10.76 2.53 36.65
C GLU A 338 -10.19 2.44 38.05
N ASP A 339 -8.87 2.23 38.13
CA ASP A 339 -8.16 2.25 39.40
C ASP A 339 -7.81 3.68 39.84
N ASP A 340 -7.15 3.81 41.01
CA ASP A 340 -6.78 5.12 41.57
C ASP A 340 -5.73 5.87 40.73
N ASP A 341 -4.98 5.16 39.88
CA ASP A 341 -3.97 5.71 38.95
C ASP A 341 -4.56 6.00 37.55
N GLY A 342 -5.83 5.69 37.34
CA GLY A 342 -6.58 5.95 36.09
C GLY A 342 -6.45 4.82 35.05
N PHE A 343 -5.92 3.65 35.40
CA PHE A 343 -5.91 2.52 34.49
C PHE A 343 -7.29 1.87 34.42
N PRO A 344 -7.79 1.53 33.21
CA PRO A 344 -9.03 0.78 33.06
C PRO A 344 -8.86 -0.64 33.65
N ILE A 345 -9.86 -1.07 34.40
CA ILE A 345 -9.85 -2.37 35.10
C ILE A 345 -10.57 -3.41 34.26
N PHE A 346 -9.89 -4.54 34.05
CA PHE A 346 -10.46 -5.76 33.44
C PHE A 346 -10.19 -6.98 34.33
N ASN A 347 -10.94 -8.02 34.10
CA ASN A 347 -10.70 -9.35 34.73
C ASN A 347 -10.42 -10.36 33.59
N ALA A 348 -9.31 -10.18 32.91
CA ALA A 348 -8.99 -10.91 31.69
C ALA A 348 -8.16 -12.15 31.98
N ASP A 349 -8.58 -13.31 31.44
CA ASP A 349 -7.77 -14.52 31.50
C ASP A 349 -6.59 -14.43 30.54
N PRO A 350 -5.34 -14.44 31.01
CA PRO A 350 -4.15 -14.37 30.14
C PRO A 350 -4.12 -15.47 29.07
N ALA A 351 -4.69 -16.64 29.31
CA ALA A 351 -4.75 -17.72 28.34
C ALA A 351 -5.54 -17.35 27.08
N ARG A 352 -6.48 -16.38 27.20
CA ARG A 352 -7.27 -15.90 26.04
C ARG A 352 -6.38 -15.26 24.97
N LEU A 353 -5.34 -14.52 25.34
CA LEU A 353 -4.40 -13.92 24.41
C LEU A 353 -3.76 -14.98 23.50
N TYR A 354 -3.39 -16.12 24.06
CA TYR A 354 -2.70 -17.22 23.38
C TYR A 354 -3.65 -18.25 22.74
N THR A 355 -4.96 -18.07 22.91
CA THR A 355 -5.94 -18.95 22.28
C THR A 355 -6.16 -18.52 20.83
N PRO A 356 -5.93 -19.39 19.83
CA PRO A 356 -6.20 -19.08 18.44
C PRO A 356 -7.66 -18.75 18.21
N LEU A 357 -7.89 -17.78 17.32
CA LEU A 357 -9.23 -17.38 16.94
C LEU A 357 -9.80 -18.32 15.90
N THR A 358 -11.06 -18.67 16.08
CA THR A 358 -11.87 -19.22 15.00
C THR A 358 -12.09 -18.16 13.92
N ARG A 359 -12.41 -18.59 12.72
CA ARG A 359 -12.75 -17.69 11.62
C ARG A 359 -13.87 -16.71 11.98
N ALA A 360 -14.91 -17.19 12.65
CA ALA A 360 -16.05 -16.36 13.07
C ALA A 360 -15.64 -15.30 14.10
N GLU A 361 -14.77 -15.63 15.04
CA GLU A 361 -14.23 -14.67 16.01
C GLU A 361 -13.38 -13.61 15.32
N TYR A 362 -12.47 -14.00 14.41
CA TYR A 362 -11.69 -13.02 13.63
C TYR A 362 -12.61 -12.10 12.82
N ASP A 363 -13.60 -12.64 12.10
CA ASP A 363 -14.54 -11.85 11.32
C ASP A 363 -15.39 -10.90 12.18
N SER A 364 -15.61 -11.21 13.46
CA SER A 364 -16.35 -10.33 14.40
C SER A 364 -15.56 -9.08 14.82
N ILE A 365 -14.23 -9.13 14.73
CA ILE A 365 -13.35 -8.03 15.11
C ILE A 365 -12.72 -7.33 13.90
N ALA A 366 -12.78 -7.93 12.71
CA ALA A 366 -12.20 -7.39 11.49
C ALA A 366 -13.21 -6.56 10.70
N ALA A 367 -12.74 -5.47 10.10
CA ALA A 367 -13.51 -4.62 9.22
C ALA A 367 -12.65 -4.09 8.08
N ARG A 368 -13.26 -3.37 7.14
CA ARG A 368 -12.55 -2.60 6.12
C ARG A 368 -13.02 -1.15 6.15
N THR A 369 -12.08 -0.23 6.19
CA THR A 369 -12.37 1.20 6.01
C THR A 369 -12.15 1.55 4.55
N VAL A 370 -13.11 2.26 3.96
CA VAL A 370 -13.04 2.67 2.55
C VAL A 370 -12.91 4.18 2.46
N TYR A 371 -11.90 4.65 1.75
CA TYR A 371 -11.63 6.06 1.46
C TYR A 371 -11.88 6.34 -0.02
N HIS A 372 -12.44 7.51 -0.34
CA HIS A 372 -12.75 7.94 -1.70
C HIS A 372 -12.06 9.28 -2.05
N PRO A 373 -10.74 9.35 -2.14
CA PRO A 373 -10.04 10.57 -2.52
C PRO A 373 -10.23 10.88 -4.01
N GLN A 374 -10.30 12.19 -4.34
CA GLN A 374 -10.46 12.70 -5.69
C GLN A 374 -9.64 13.96 -5.90
N SER A 375 -9.08 14.13 -7.12
CA SER A 375 -8.47 15.38 -7.60
C SER A 375 -8.89 15.67 -9.05
N ASP A 376 -8.93 16.93 -9.44
CA ASP A 376 -9.32 17.50 -10.74
C ASP A 376 -8.39 18.67 -11.14
#